data_64ec66fb58572cbb5add16d21d3984ba
#
_entry.id   64ec66fb58572cbb5add16d21d3984ba
#
_cell.length_a   1.000
_cell.length_b   1.000
_cell.length_c   1.000
_cell.angle_alpha   90.00
_cell.angle_beta   90.00
_cell.angle_gamma   90.00
#
_symmetry.space_group_name_H-M   'P 1'
#
loop_
_entity.id
_entity.type
_entity.pdbx_description
1 polymer ?
#
loop_
_entity_poly.entity_id
_entity_poly.type
_entity_poly.pdbx_seq_one_letter_code
_entity_poly.pdbx_strand_id
1 'polypeptide(L)' 'AEVILHADKNGIFQELILDASVVGAEVIEEDLWVKPGDHVNGFEGANDAIGTLVLKFSSEEELVRALTCQHTWLTVIVK' A
#
# COMPACT_ATOMS: atom_id res chain seq x y z
N ALA A 1 6.51 -10.94 -1.26
CA ALA A 1 5.36 -10.52 -2.06
C ALA A 1 5.49 -9.06 -2.46
N GLU A 2 5.07 -8.74 -3.66
CA GLU A 2 5.00 -7.36 -4.13
C GLU A 2 3.55 -6.87 -4.07
N VAL A 3 3.34 -5.72 -3.46
CA VAL A 3 2.03 -5.09 -3.36
C VAL A 3 2.06 -3.79 -4.17
N ILE A 4 1.10 -3.66 -5.07
CA ILE A 4 0.94 -2.42 -5.85
C ILE A 4 0.08 -1.46 -5.02
N LEU A 5 0.59 -0.27 -4.79
CA LEU A 5 -0.10 0.73 -3.97
C LEU A 5 -1.04 1.58 -4.80
N HIS A 6 -2.26 1.79 -4.30
CA HIS A 6 -3.30 2.58 -4.96
C HIS A 6 -3.99 3.49 -3.96
N ALA A 7 -4.48 4.64 -4.45
CA ALA A 7 -5.38 5.47 -3.66
C ALA A 7 -6.81 4.91 -3.76
N ASP A 8 -7.61 5.09 -2.72
CA ASP A 8 -9.00 4.65 -2.70
C ASP A 8 -9.95 5.62 -3.40
N LYS A 9 -9.52 6.85 -3.60
CA LYS A 9 -10.32 7.91 -4.21
C LYS A 9 -9.44 8.94 -4.90
N ASN A 10 -10.04 9.75 -5.74
CA ASN A 10 -9.36 10.88 -6.37
C ASN A 10 -9.16 11.99 -5.33
N GLY A 11 -8.05 12.69 -5.41
CA GLY A 11 -7.77 13.80 -4.53
C GLY A 11 -6.28 14.09 -4.41
N ILE A 12 -5.90 14.69 -3.29
CA ILE A 12 -4.53 15.10 -3.02
C ILE A 12 -3.93 14.11 -2.01
N PHE A 13 -2.84 13.48 -2.40
CA PHE A 13 -2.12 12.55 -1.53
C PHE A 13 -1.60 13.29 -0.29
N GLN A 14 -1.84 12.73 0.88
CA GLN A 14 -1.38 13.29 2.14
C GLN A 14 -0.31 12.42 2.77
N GLU A 15 -0.60 11.14 2.95
CA GLU A 15 0.27 10.27 3.73
C GLU A 15 -0.01 8.80 3.41
N LEU A 16 1.02 7.98 3.51
CA LEU A 16 0.90 6.53 3.50
C LEU A 16 1.15 6.01 4.91
N ILE A 17 0.16 5.33 5.47
CA ILE A 17 0.29 4.71 6.79
C ILE A 17 0.53 3.21 6.58
N LEU A 18 1.65 2.72 7.08
CA LEU A 18 2.07 1.34 6.92
C LEU A 18 2.52 0.77 8.26
N ASP A 19 1.87 -0.29 8.70
CA ASP A 19 2.26 -1.02 9.90
C ASP A 19 2.35 -2.51 9.60
N ALA A 20 3.46 -2.91 9.00
CA ALA A 20 3.69 -4.31 8.62
C ALA A 20 3.81 -5.24 9.83
N SER A 21 4.11 -4.71 11.01
CA SER A 21 4.24 -5.53 12.23
C SER A 21 2.91 -6.17 12.65
N VAL A 22 1.79 -5.56 12.28
CA VAL A 22 0.45 -6.08 12.57
C VAL A 22 0.24 -7.46 11.94
N VAL A 23 0.85 -7.69 10.78
CA VAL A 23 0.71 -8.95 10.04
C VAL A 23 1.99 -9.80 10.06
N GLY A 24 2.97 -9.40 10.86
CA GLY A 24 4.23 -10.15 10.97
C GLY A 24 5.11 -10.09 9.74
N ALA A 25 4.93 -9.08 8.91
CA ALA A 25 5.70 -8.93 7.69
C ALA A 25 6.94 -8.07 7.89
N GLU A 26 7.97 -8.34 7.09
CA GLU A 26 9.17 -7.51 7.01
C GLU A 26 9.13 -6.71 5.71
N VAL A 27 9.31 -5.40 5.80
CA VAL A 27 9.38 -4.54 4.62
C VAL A 27 10.77 -4.64 4.02
N ILE A 28 10.87 -5.20 2.82
CA ILE A 28 12.12 -5.34 2.09
C ILE A 28 12.40 -4.08 1.27
N GLU A 29 11.37 -3.57 0.61
CA GLU A 29 11.50 -2.39 -0.24
C GLU A 29 10.18 -1.63 -0.25
N GLU A 30 10.26 -0.31 -0.21
CA GLU A 30 9.13 0.59 -0.34
C GLU A 30 9.48 1.64 -1.37
N ASP A 31 8.69 1.72 -2.42
CA ASP A 31 8.92 2.68 -3.51
C ASP A 31 7.63 3.47 -3.75
N LEU A 32 7.59 4.67 -3.19
CA LEU A 32 6.43 5.56 -3.29
C LEU A 32 6.72 6.62 -4.35
N TRP A 33 5.90 6.67 -5.39
CA TRP A 33 6.10 7.55 -6.55
C TRP A 33 5.46 8.92 -6.40
N VAL A 34 4.63 9.10 -5.39
CA VAL A 34 3.97 10.37 -5.11
C VAL A 34 4.43 10.91 -3.75
N LYS A 35 4.22 12.19 -3.53
CA LYS A 35 4.57 12.86 -2.28
C LYS A 35 3.39 13.70 -1.82
N PRO A 36 3.36 14.13 -0.54
CA PRO A 36 2.27 14.97 -0.04
C PRO A 36 2.07 16.20 -0.91
N GLY A 37 0.82 16.41 -1.31
CA GLY A 37 0.46 17.50 -2.20
C GLY A 37 0.26 17.10 -3.66
N ASP A 38 0.69 15.89 -4.05
CA ASP A 38 0.50 15.40 -5.41
C ASP A 38 -0.95 14.96 -5.61
N HIS A 39 -1.46 15.20 -6.82
CA HIS A 39 -2.79 14.74 -7.20
C HIS A 39 -2.74 13.25 -7.53
N VAL A 40 -3.69 12.49 -6.99
CA VAL A 40 -3.81 11.04 -7.24
C VAL A 40 -5.22 10.70 -7.67
N ASN A 41 -5.36 9.61 -8.42
CA ASN A 41 -6.64 9.10 -8.84
C ASN A 41 -6.94 7.80 -8.10
N GLY A 42 -8.21 7.55 -7.81
CA GLY A 42 -8.66 6.25 -7.34
C GLY A 42 -8.36 5.19 -8.38
N PHE A 43 -8.23 3.94 -7.93
CA PHE A 43 -7.86 2.85 -8.82
C PHE A 43 -8.96 2.59 -9.85
N GLU A 44 -8.65 2.84 -11.13
CA GLU A 44 -9.53 2.55 -12.26
C GLU A 44 -8.83 1.69 -13.31
N GLY A 45 -7.50 1.51 -13.17
CA GLY A 45 -6.71 0.72 -14.10
C GLY A 45 -5.27 0.58 -13.60
N ALA A 46 -4.45 -0.17 -14.32
CA ALA A 46 -3.08 -0.46 -13.93
C ALA A 46 -2.18 0.80 -13.87
N ASN A 47 -2.58 1.87 -14.53
CA ASN A 47 -1.79 3.10 -14.59
C ASN A 47 -2.01 4.02 -13.39
N ASP A 48 -2.94 3.68 -12.49
CA ASP A 48 -3.26 4.52 -11.33
C ASP A 48 -2.51 4.11 -10.07
N ALA A 49 -1.48 3.27 -10.21
CA ALA A 49 -0.62 2.90 -9.09
C ALA A 49 0.19 4.10 -8.61
N ILE A 50 0.35 4.22 -7.31
CA ILE A 50 1.14 5.29 -6.69
C ILE A 50 2.47 4.82 -6.13
N GLY A 51 2.73 3.54 -6.20
CA GLY A 51 4.00 2.96 -5.75
C GLY A 51 3.93 1.46 -5.62
N THR A 52 5.00 0.87 -5.12
CA THR A 52 5.09 -0.56 -4.87
C THR A 52 5.69 -0.82 -3.49
N LEU A 53 5.38 -1.98 -2.94
CA LEU A 53 5.85 -2.40 -1.64
C LEU A 53 6.24 -3.86 -1.73
N VAL A 54 7.47 -4.20 -1.33
CA VAL A 54 7.94 -5.59 -1.30
C VAL A 54 8.02 -6.03 0.15
N LEU A 55 7.33 -7.10 0.47
CA LEU A 55 7.23 -7.63 1.83
C LEU A 55 7.69 -9.08 1.87
N LYS A 56 8.26 -9.46 3.01
CA LYS A 56 8.61 -10.83 3.31
C LYS A 56 7.72 -11.33 4.45
N PHE A 57 7.08 -12.45 4.23
CA PHE A 57 6.24 -13.10 5.22
C PHE A 57 6.89 -14.40 5.68
N SER A 58 6.62 -14.81 6.92
CA SER A 58 7.16 -16.05 7.47
C SER A 58 6.42 -17.28 6.98
N SER A 59 5.20 -17.11 6.46
CA SER A 59 4.42 -18.21 5.90
C SER A 59 3.46 -17.72 4.83
N GLU A 60 3.02 -18.62 3.96
CA GLU A 60 2.00 -18.32 2.95
C GLU A 60 0.67 -17.94 3.59
N GLU A 61 0.34 -18.55 4.71
CA GLU A 61 -0.88 -18.28 5.45
C GLU A 61 -0.91 -16.83 5.93
N GLU A 62 0.20 -16.33 6.44
CA GLU A 62 0.31 -14.92 6.84
C GLU A 62 0.20 -13.98 5.65
N LEU A 63 0.77 -14.36 4.52
CA LEU A 63 0.67 -13.59 3.29
C LEU A 63 -0.79 -13.45 2.85
N VAL A 64 -1.52 -14.54 2.79
CA VAL A 64 -2.94 -14.53 2.39
C VAL A 64 -3.76 -13.68 3.35
N ARG A 65 -3.52 -13.82 4.65
CA ARG A 65 -4.21 -13.01 5.66
C ARG A 65 -3.95 -11.52 5.47
N ALA A 66 -2.70 -11.15 5.25
CA ALA A 66 -2.31 -9.76 5.06
C ALA A 66 -2.98 -9.15 3.83
N LEU A 67 -3.01 -9.88 2.72
CA LEU A 67 -3.64 -9.38 1.49
C LEU A 67 -5.16 -9.29 1.61
N THR A 68 -5.77 -10.20 2.36
CA THR A 68 -7.21 -10.19 2.60
C THR A 68 -7.63 -8.99 3.47
N CYS A 69 -6.79 -8.64 4.44
CA CYS A 69 -7.06 -7.56 5.40
C CYS A 69 -6.10 -6.38 5.20
N GLN A 70 -5.77 -6.06 3.96
CA GLN A 70 -4.76 -5.04 3.64
C GLN A 70 -5.05 -3.69 4.30
N HIS A 71 -6.29 -3.28 4.37
CA HIS A 71 -6.69 -1.99 4.96
C HIS A 71 -6.42 -1.87 6.46
N THR A 72 -6.10 -2.98 7.15
CA THR A 72 -5.82 -2.94 8.59
C THR A 72 -4.39 -2.50 8.89
N TRP A 73 -3.48 -2.65 7.91
CA TRP A 73 -2.07 -2.33 8.12
C TRP A 73 -1.50 -1.38 7.06
N LEU A 74 -2.27 -1.11 6.02
CA LEU A 74 -1.84 -0.25 4.91
C LEU A 74 -2.98 0.70 4.56
N THR A 75 -2.76 2.01 4.71
CA THR A 75 -3.76 3.03 4.42
C THR A 75 -3.12 4.18 3.65
N VAL A 76 -3.78 4.57 2.56
CA VAL A 76 -3.39 5.75 1.78
C VAL A 76 -4.35 6.87 2.15
N ILE A 77 -3.82 7.97 2.69
CA ILE A 77 -4.62 9.13 3.09
C ILE A 77 -4.67 10.11 1.93
N VAL A 78 -5.87 10.37 1.45
CA VAL A 78 -6.15 11.27 0.33
C VAL A 78 -7.22 12.27 0.77
N LYS A 79 -7.00 13.52 0.42
CA LYS A 79 -7.91 14.61 0.80
C LYS A 79 -8.69 15.17 -0.37
#